data_bcf335fb822621eed9254725074abb50
#
_entry.id   bcf335fb822621eed9254725074abb50
#
_cell.length_a   1.000
_cell.length_b   1.000
_cell.length_c   1.000
_cell.angle_alpha   90.00
_cell.angle_beta   90.00
_cell.angle_gamma   90.00
#
_symmetry.space_group_name_H-M   'P 1'
#
loop_
_entity.id
_entity.type
_entity.pdbx_description
1 polymer ?
#
loop_
_entity_poly.entity_id
_entity_poly.type
_entity_poly.pdbx_seq_one_letter_code
_entity_poly.pdbx_strand_id
1 'polypeptide(L)'
;MLATTEIFLIQEEAEEIAEMILESDVAEQYRICLSNLHSNKETQQKIHSFNQMKELYEEVQRFGKYHPEYKKVMMDIRQLKRDMDLDDNVAAFKVAENGLQKLLDDVSVIIGRSVSTFIKVPTGNPFFDELSGCSSGGCGSGGSCSCSA
;
A
#
# COMPACT_ATOMS: atom_id res chain seq x y z
N MET A 1 23.92 7.62 21.09
CA MET A 1 23.89 6.21 21.53
C MET A 1 25.20 5.59 21.13
N LEU A 2 25.90 4.93 22.04
CA LEU A 2 27.07 4.14 21.70
C LEU A 2 26.57 2.83 21.08
N ALA A 3 27.01 2.53 19.86
CA ALA A 3 26.72 1.25 19.22
C ALA A 3 27.45 0.17 20.02
N THR A 4 26.69 -0.74 20.64
CA THR A 4 27.23 -1.90 21.33
C THR A 4 27.45 -3.03 20.34
N THR A 5 28.35 -3.95 20.65
CA THR A 5 28.61 -5.15 19.81
C THR A 5 27.32 -5.92 19.49
N GLU A 6 26.37 -5.95 20.43
CA GLU A 6 25.07 -6.57 20.26
C GLU A 6 24.22 -5.92 19.16
N ILE A 7 24.26 -4.58 19.07
CA ILE A 7 23.53 -3.84 18.02
C ILE A 7 24.11 -4.17 16.64
N PHE A 8 25.44 -4.28 16.53
CA PHE A 8 26.08 -4.67 15.28
C PHE A 8 25.66 -6.09 14.84
N LEU A 9 25.66 -7.04 15.75
CA LEU A 9 25.21 -8.41 15.43
C LEU A 9 23.74 -8.44 14.96
N ILE A 10 22.85 -7.68 15.60
CA ILE A 10 21.44 -7.60 15.18
C ILE A 10 21.34 -6.97 13.78
N GLN A 11 22.19 -6.00 13.46
CA GLN A 11 22.19 -5.38 12.13
C GLN A 11 22.69 -6.35 11.05
N GLU A 12 23.76 -7.12 11.32
CA GLU A 12 24.25 -8.16 10.40
C GLU A 12 23.18 -9.21 10.10
N GLU A 13 22.51 -9.73 11.11
CA GLU A 13 21.39 -10.67 10.93
C GLU A 13 20.21 -10.08 10.15
N ALA A 14 19.93 -8.79 10.35
CA ALA A 14 18.87 -8.11 9.60
C ALA A 14 19.28 -7.91 8.12
N GLU A 15 20.54 -7.67 7.83
CA GLU A 15 21.07 -7.60 6.46
C GLU A 15 21.00 -8.96 5.77
N GLU A 16 21.31 -10.06 6.46
CA GLU A 16 21.15 -11.41 5.91
C GLU A 16 19.67 -11.72 5.55
N ILE A 17 18.72 -11.32 6.40
CA ILE A 17 17.29 -11.45 6.10
C ILE A 17 16.93 -10.62 4.85
N ALA A 18 17.46 -9.40 4.73
CA ALA A 18 17.21 -8.56 3.57
C ALA A 18 17.75 -9.18 2.27
N GLU A 19 18.95 -9.79 2.30
CA GLU A 19 19.52 -10.51 1.17
C GLU A 19 18.65 -11.71 0.77
N MET A 20 18.18 -12.51 1.73
CA MET A 20 17.27 -13.63 1.47
C MET A 20 15.97 -13.15 0.79
N ILE A 21 15.41 -12.01 1.22
CA ILE A 21 14.22 -11.42 0.60
C ILE A 21 14.54 -10.98 -0.83
N LEU A 22 15.68 -10.34 -1.06
CA LEU A 22 16.11 -9.89 -2.39
C LEU A 22 16.34 -11.04 -3.37
N GLU A 23 16.77 -12.20 -2.89
CA GLU A 23 16.98 -13.42 -3.69
C GLU A 23 15.70 -14.24 -3.89
N SER A 24 14.60 -13.87 -3.22
CA SER A 24 13.33 -14.60 -3.34
C SER A 24 12.70 -14.45 -4.73
N ASP A 25 11.97 -15.47 -5.15
CA ASP A 25 11.17 -15.46 -6.40
C ASP A 25 10.18 -14.28 -6.42
N VAL A 26 9.66 -13.89 -5.26
CA VAL A 26 8.70 -12.78 -5.13
C VAL A 26 9.37 -11.44 -5.45
N ALA A 27 10.60 -11.22 -4.97
CA ALA A 27 11.36 -10.01 -5.27
C ALA A 27 11.82 -10.00 -6.74
N GLU A 28 12.14 -11.15 -7.32
CA GLU A 28 12.49 -11.25 -8.73
C GLU A 28 11.27 -10.93 -9.62
N GLN A 29 10.09 -11.47 -9.33
CA GLN A 29 8.86 -11.14 -10.04
C GLN A 29 8.53 -9.64 -9.96
N TYR A 30 8.70 -9.03 -8.81
CA TYR A 30 8.52 -7.58 -8.66
C TYR A 30 9.47 -6.81 -9.60
N ARG A 31 10.76 -7.16 -9.64
CA ARG A 31 11.75 -6.50 -10.52
C ARG A 31 11.42 -6.67 -12.00
N ILE A 32 10.98 -7.86 -12.40
CA ILE A 32 10.58 -8.16 -13.78
C ILE A 32 9.35 -7.31 -14.16
N CYS A 33 8.30 -7.31 -13.33
CA CYS A 33 7.09 -6.54 -13.59
C CYS A 33 7.36 -5.03 -13.60
N LEU A 34 8.23 -4.53 -12.72
CA LEU A 34 8.67 -3.13 -12.70
C LEU A 34 9.42 -2.74 -13.99
N SER A 35 10.33 -3.60 -14.45
CA SER A 35 11.05 -3.39 -15.69
C SER A 35 10.11 -3.36 -16.92
N ASN A 36 9.13 -4.26 -16.96
CA ASN A 36 8.12 -4.29 -18.03
C ASN A 36 7.24 -3.03 -18.00
N LEU A 37 6.82 -2.61 -16.82
CA LEU A 37 6.05 -1.38 -16.62
C LEU A 37 6.79 -0.15 -17.17
N HIS A 38 8.09 -0.03 -16.90
CA HIS A 38 8.91 1.10 -17.36
C HIS A 38 9.27 1.03 -18.84
N SER A 39 9.43 -0.16 -19.40
CA SER A 39 9.85 -0.37 -20.78
C SER A 39 8.71 -0.16 -21.77
N ASN A 40 7.46 -0.37 -21.36
CA ASN A 40 6.32 -0.28 -22.25
C ASN A 40 5.85 1.18 -22.40
N LYS A 41 6.02 1.73 -23.61
CA LYS A 41 5.65 3.12 -23.92
C LYS A 41 4.15 3.39 -23.80
N GLU A 42 3.31 2.44 -24.20
CA GLU A 42 1.85 2.59 -24.14
C GLU A 42 1.38 2.66 -22.69
N THR A 43 1.87 1.74 -21.85
CA THR A 43 1.62 1.75 -20.39
C THR A 43 2.07 3.07 -19.76
N GLN A 44 3.28 3.54 -20.11
CA GLN A 44 3.80 4.80 -19.58
C GLN A 44 2.95 6.02 -20.02
N GLN A 45 2.41 6.01 -21.25
CA GLN A 45 1.50 7.07 -21.70
C GLN A 45 0.19 7.08 -20.90
N LYS A 46 -0.40 5.91 -20.60
CA LYS A 46 -1.62 5.80 -19.78
C LYS A 46 -1.36 6.34 -18.35
N ILE A 47 -0.23 5.94 -17.75
CA ILE A 47 0.18 6.42 -16.42
C ILE A 47 0.38 7.95 -16.42
N HIS A 48 1.06 8.48 -17.43
CA HIS A 48 1.30 9.91 -17.56
C HIS A 48 -0.02 10.70 -17.70
N SER A 49 -0.91 10.23 -18.57
CA SER A 49 -2.22 10.86 -18.77
C SER A 49 -3.07 10.86 -17.50
N PHE A 50 -3.02 9.76 -16.73
CA PHE A 50 -3.69 9.67 -15.44
C PHE A 50 -3.09 10.66 -14.44
N ASN A 51 -1.76 10.77 -14.35
CA ASN A 51 -1.09 11.67 -13.42
C ASN A 51 -1.40 13.15 -13.72
N GLN A 52 -1.39 13.54 -15.00
CA GLN A 52 -1.80 14.91 -15.39
C GLN A 52 -3.25 15.20 -15.00
N MET A 53 -4.16 14.25 -15.24
CA MET A 53 -5.57 14.43 -14.85
C MET A 53 -5.75 14.45 -13.33
N LYS A 54 -4.92 13.72 -12.59
CA LYS A 54 -4.93 13.70 -11.13
C LYS A 54 -4.58 15.08 -10.54
N GLU A 55 -3.58 15.77 -11.09
CA GLU A 55 -3.22 17.12 -10.68
C GLU A 55 -4.40 18.08 -10.88
N LEU A 56 -5.03 18.05 -12.07
CA LEU A 56 -6.21 18.84 -12.36
C LEU A 56 -7.40 18.49 -11.44
N TYR A 57 -7.59 17.20 -11.15
CA TYR A 57 -8.62 16.74 -10.23
C TYR A 57 -8.41 17.26 -8.80
N GLU A 58 -7.17 17.26 -8.29
CA GLU A 58 -6.85 17.80 -6.97
C GLU A 58 -7.10 19.32 -6.91
N GLU A 59 -6.80 20.05 -7.97
CA GLU A 59 -7.10 21.48 -8.07
C GLU A 59 -8.62 21.74 -8.06
N VAL A 60 -9.35 21.05 -8.92
CA VAL A 60 -10.82 21.18 -9.02
C VAL A 60 -11.51 20.76 -7.72
N GLN A 61 -10.97 19.74 -7.02
CA GLN A 61 -11.54 19.26 -5.76
C GLN A 61 -11.45 20.28 -4.62
N ARG A 62 -10.46 21.18 -4.63
CA ARG A 62 -10.37 22.29 -3.66
C ARG A 62 -11.56 23.24 -3.73
N PHE A 63 -12.12 23.42 -4.92
CA PHE A 63 -13.32 24.26 -5.16
C PHE A 63 -14.62 23.43 -5.09
N GLY A 64 -14.52 22.12 -5.13
CA GLY A 64 -15.64 21.19 -5.04
C GLY A 64 -16.67 21.37 -6.14
N LYS A 65 -17.94 21.18 -5.79
CA LYS A 65 -19.08 21.25 -6.73
C LYS A 65 -19.30 22.63 -7.38
N TYR A 66 -18.65 23.65 -6.87
CA TYR A 66 -18.76 25.02 -7.40
C TYR A 66 -17.85 25.25 -8.62
N HIS A 67 -16.89 24.34 -8.86
CA HIS A 67 -16.04 24.44 -10.04
C HIS A 67 -16.84 24.04 -11.30
N PRO A 68 -16.83 24.85 -12.38
CA PRO A 68 -17.65 24.59 -13.58
C PRO A 68 -17.32 23.26 -14.25
N GLU A 69 -16.06 22.83 -14.21
CA GLU A 69 -15.58 21.58 -14.82
C GLU A 69 -15.62 20.38 -13.87
N TYR A 70 -16.10 20.53 -12.64
CA TYR A 70 -16.07 19.46 -11.62
C TYR A 70 -16.61 18.12 -12.14
N LYS A 71 -17.79 18.13 -12.77
CA LYS A 71 -18.42 16.89 -13.27
C LYS A 71 -17.61 16.23 -14.39
N LYS A 72 -17.07 17.05 -15.29
CA LYS A 72 -16.27 16.56 -16.42
C LYS A 72 -14.97 15.92 -15.92
N VAL A 73 -14.20 16.63 -15.11
CA VAL A 73 -12.94 16.15 -14.53
C VAL A 73 -13.15 14.88 -13.71
N MET A 74 -14.26 14.80 -12.95
CA MET A 74 -14.64 13.59 -12.20
C MET A 74 -14.94 12.38 -13.09
N MET A 75 -15.49 12.59 -14.27
CA MET A 75 -15.72 11.51 -15.23
C MET A 75 -14.44 11.10 -15.94
N ASP A 76 -13.67 12.06 -16.39
CA ASP A 76 -12.45 11.85 -17.16
C ASP A 76 -11.38 11.11 -16.31
N ILE A 77 -11.18 11.50 -15.04
CA ILE A 77 -10.23 10.82 -14.16
C ILE A 77 -10.63 9.36 -13.87
N ARG A 78 -11.93 9.08 -13.74
CA ARG A 78 -12.42 7.70 -13.55
C ARG A 78 -12.17 6.84 -14.77
N GLN A 79 -12.35 7.41 -15.97
CA GLN A 79 -12.09 6.70 -17.22
C GLN A 79 -10.59 6.41 -17.37
N LEU A 80 -9.74 7.43 -17.20
CA LEU A 80 -8.29 7.27 -17.29
C LEU A 80 -7.74 6.29 -16.24
N LYS A 81 -8.30 6.33 -15.01
CA LYS A 81 -7.95 5.34 -13.98
C LYS A 81 -8.31 3.94 -14.42
N ARG A 82 -9.50 3.75 -14.97
CA ARG A 82 -9.95 2.44 -15.45
C ARG A 82 -9.07 1.93 -16.58
N ASP A 83 -8.72 2.79 -17.54
CA ASP A 83 -7.88 2.42 -18.69
C ASP A 83 -6.46 2.05 -18.25
N MET A 84 -5.94 2.72 -17.22
CA MET A 84 -4.67 2.38 -16.59
C MET A 84 -4.76 1.07 -15.79
N ASP A 85 -5.82 0.89 -14.99
CA ASP A 85 -5.99 -0.30 -14.14
C ASP A 85 -6.24 -1.59 -14.95
N LEU A 86 -6.78 -1.47 -16.18
CA LEU A 86 -6.99 -2.57 -17.11
C LEU A 86 -5.75 -2.88 -17.98
N ASP A 87 -4.68 -2.13 -17.85
CA ASP A 87 -3.42 -2.42 -18.55
C ASP A 87 -2.74 -3.64 -17.92
N ASP A 88 -2.36 -4.61 -18.74
CA ASP A 88 -1.79 -5.88 -18.27
C ASP A 88 -0.50 -5.69 -17.47
N ASN A 89 0.36 -4.74 -17.87
CA ASN A 89 1.61 -4.46 -17.17
C ASN A 89 1.35 -3.80 -15.80
N VAL A 90 0.36 -2.90 -15.72
CA VAL A 90 -0.05 -2.28 -14.45
C VAL A 90 -0.67 -3.31 -13.52
N ALA A 91 -1.54 -4.17 -14.04
CA ALA A 91 -2.18 -5.24 -13.26
C ALA A 91 -1.14 -6.24 -12.73
N ALA A 92 -0.21 -6.70 -13.59
CA ALA A 92 0.85 -7.61 -13.20
C ALA A 92 1.78 -6.97 -12.14
N PHE A 93 2.14 -5.71 -12.31
CA PHE A 93 2.96 -4.99 -11.35
C PHE A 93 2.27 -4.89 -9.98
N LYS A 94 0.98 -4.53 -9.93
CA LYS A 94 0.22 -4.45 -8.67
C LYS A 94 0.14 -5.80 -7.95
N VAL A 95 -0.01 -6.90 -8.68
CA VAL A 95 0.00 -8.25 -8.09
C VAL A 95 1.37 -8.58 -7.49
N ALA A 96 2.44 -8.28 -8.21
CA ALA A 96 3.80 -8.52 -7.72
C ALA A 96 4.16 -7.62 -6.52
N GLU A 97 3.76 -6.34 -6.56
CA GLU A 97 3.93 -5.39 -5.45
C GLU A 97 3.22 -5.88 -4.18
N ASN A 98 1.95 -6.30 -4.30
CA ASN A 98 1.21 -6.87 -3.17
C ASN A 98 1.84 -8.15 -2.64
N GLY A 99 2.41 -8.98 -3.51
CA GLY A 99 3.12 -10.19 -3.11
C GLY A 99 4.36 -9.88 -2.28
N LEU A 100 5.17 -8.92 -2.72
CA LEU A 100 6.37 -8.47 -2.00
C LEU A 100 6.00 -7.78 -0.68
N GLN A 101 4.98 -6.90 -0.70
CA GLN A 101 4.49 -6.25 0.51
C GLN A 101 4.04 -7.28 1.55
N LYS A 102 3.29 -8.32 1.13
CA LYS A 102 2.85 -9.39 2.03
C LYS A 102 4.04 -10.12 2.66
N LEU A 103 5.07 -10.44 1.90
CA LEU A 103 6.28 -11.08 2.42
C LEU A 103 6.96 -10.22 3.48
N LEU A 104 7.09 -8.91 3.23
CA LEU A 104 7.69 -7.95 4.17
C LEU A 104 6.84 -7.81 5.44
N ASP A 105 5.52 -7.77 5.30
CA ASP A 105 4.58 -7.72 6.43
C ASP A 105 4.69 -8.99 7.28
N ASP A 106 4.72 -10.17 6.67
CA ASP A 106 4.84 -11.45 7.36
C ASP A 106 6.16 -11.52 8.17
N VAL A 107 7.28 -11.14 7.57
CA VAL A 107 8.60 -11.07 8.25
C VAL A 107 8.57 -10.09 9.42
N SER A 108 8.03 -8.89 9.20
CA SER A 108 7.92 -7.85 10.22
C SER A 108 7.08 -8.30 11.41
N VAL A 109 5.96 -8.99 11.13
CA VAL A 109 5.07 -9.54 12.17
C VAL A 109 5.77 -10.66 12.97
N ILE A 110 6.52 -11.53 12.30
CA ILE A 110 7.30 -12.60 12.97
C ILE A 110 8.30 -11.96 13.94
N ILE A 111 9.09 -10.98 13.47
CA ILE A 111 10.09 -10.30 14.30
C ILE A 111 9.41 -9.57 15.47
N GLY A 112 8.36 -8.79 15.19
CA GLY A 112 7.66 -8.04 16.23
C GLY A 112 7.07 -8.93 17.31
N ARG A 113 6.38 -10.03 16.94
CA ARG A 113 5.77 -10.97 17.88
C ARG A 113 6.81 -11.76 18.69
N SER A 114 7.98 -12.02 18.11
CA SER A 114 9.09 -12.68 18.83
C SER A 114 9.63 -11.82 19.97
N VAL A 115 9.56 -10.49 19.82
CA VAL A 115 9.97 -9.54 20.86
C VAL A 115 8.87 -9.35 21.90
N SER A 116 7.64 -9.08 21.47
CA SER A 116 6.48 -8.94 22.33
C SER A 116 5.16 -9.03 21.56
N THR A 117 4.19 -9.74 22.09
CA THR A 117 2.83 -9.82 21.54
C THR A 117 2.05 -8.49 21.62
N PHE A 118 2.54 -7.53 22.40
CA PHE A 118 1.90 -6.22 22.58
C PHE A 118 2.47 -5.15 21.63
N ILE A 119 3.55 -5.46 20.90
CA ILE A 119 4.10 -4.54 19.91
C ILE A 119 3.21 -4.57 18.66
N LYS A 120 2.68 -3.41 18.30
CA LYS A 120 1.99 -3.24 17.02
C LYS A 120 3.03 -3.03 15.93
N VAL A 121 3.05 -3.96 14.98
CA VAL A 121 3.87 -3.83 13.77
C VAL A 121 2.96 -3.22 12.70
N PRO A 122 3.30 -2.05 12.13
CA PRO A 122 2.54 -1.49 11.02
C PRO A 122 2.67 -2.44 9.83
N THR A 123 1.54 -2.94 9.34
CA THR A 123 1.48 -3.76 8.13
C THR A 123 0.85 -2.95 7.01
N GLY A 124 1.19 -3.24 5.75
CA GLY A 124 0.57 -2.60 4.60
C GLY A 124 -0.92 -2.93 4.44
N ASN A 125 -1.42 -3.89 5.22
CA ASN A 125 -2.82 -4.27 5.22
C ASN A 125 -3.50 -3.93 6.57
N PRO A 126 -4.36 -2.89 6.62
CA PRO A 126 -5.01 -2.46 7.85
C PRO A 126 -5.89 -3.53 8.51
N PHE A 127 -6.32 -4.56 7.76
CA PHE A 127 -7.06 -5.69 8.34
C PHE A 127 -6.25 -6.51 9.34
N PHE A 128 -4.92 -6.61 9.18
CA PHE A 128 -4.07 -7.29 10.14
C PHE A 128 -3.85 -6.45 11.41
N ASP A 129 -3.92 -5.13 11.30
CA ASP A 129 -3.79 -4.22 12.45
C ASP A 129 -5.00 -4.29 13.39
N GLU A 130 -6.21 -4.55 12.84
CA GLU A 130 -7.43 -4.67 13.64
C GLU A 130 -7.56 -6.02 14.37
N LEU A 131 -7.06 -7.12 13.78
CA LEU A 131 -7.11 -8.45 14.38
C LEU A 131 -6.24 -8.62 15.64
N SER A 132 -5.23 -7.79 15.81
CA SER A 132 -4.39 -7.77 17.01
C SER A 132 -4.98 -6.95 18.18
N GLY A 133 -6.05 -6.22 17.95
CA GLY A 133 -6.69 -5.33 18.93
C GLY A 133 -7.96 -5.84 19.60
N CYS A 134 -8.56 -6.96 19.15
CA CYS A 134 -9.84 -7.46 19.67
C CYS A 134 -9.69 -8.58 20.71
N SER A 135 -8.74 -8.45 21.63
CA SER A 135 -8.71 -9.25 22.84
C SER A 135 -8.96 -8.39 24.07
N SER A 136 -10.18 -8.50 24.57
CA SER A 136 -10.64 -7.97 25.87
C SER A 136 -11.00 -6.48 25.91
N GLY A 137 -12.29 -6.21 25.80
CA GLY A 137 -12.84 -4.93 26.21
C GLY A 137 -14.30 -4.74 25.83
N GLY A 138 -15.20 -5.35 26.59
CA GLY A 138 -16.55 -4.94 26.96
C GLY A 138 -17.37 -4.13 25.93
N CYS A 139 -18.33 -4.75 25.29
CA CYS A 139 -19.51 -4.07 24.78
C CYS A 139 -20.27 -3.43 25.95
N GLY A 140 -19.97 -2.16 26.22
CA GLY A 140 -20.81 -1.30 27.04
C GLY A 140 -22.00 -0.85 26.24
N SER A 141 -23.16 -1.29 26.68
CA SER A 141 -24.52 -1.00 26.21
C SER A 141 -24.83 0.48 26.04
N GLY A 142 -25.63 0.80 25.03
CA GLY A 142 -26.61 1.87 25.13
C GLY A 142 -26.31 3.14 24.36
N GLY A 143 -26.90 3.27 23.20
CA GLY A 143 -27.00 4.53 22.45
C GLY A 143 -28.02 4.38 21.35
N SER A 144 -29.32 4.43 21.71
CA SER A 144 -30.44 4.52 20.79
C SER A 144 -30.32 5.77 19.94
N CYS A 145 -30.05 5.64 18.65
CA CYS A 145 -30.27 6.73 17.68
C CYS A 145 -31.67 6.63 17.12
N SER A 146 -32.58 7.39 17.72
CA SER A 146 -33.90 7.67 17.17
C SER A 146 -33.76 8.60 15.98
N CYS A 147 -34.02 8.11 14.79
CA CYS A 147 -34.31 8.94 13.62
C CYS A 147 -35.81 9.09 13.54
N SER A 148 -36.29 10.31 13.81
CA SER A 148 -37.68 10.72 13.54
C SER A 148 -37.66 11.84 12.53
N ALA A 149 -38.46 11.63 11.48
CA ALA A 149 -39.04 12.56 10.49
C ALA A 149 -38.04 13.39 9.66
#